data_c3e1e479aedb7b0fa15d396c5a2cccdf
#
_entry.id   c3e1e479aedb7b0fa15d396c5a2cccdf
#
_cell.length_a   1.000
_cell.length_b   1.000
_cell.length_c   1.000
_cell.angle_alpha   90.00
_cell.angle_beta   90.00
_cell.angle_gamma   90.00
#
_symmetry.space_group_name_H-M   'P 1'
#
loop_
_entity.id
_entity.type
_entity.pdbx_description
1 polymer ?
#
loop_
_entity_poly.entity_id
_entity_poly.type
_entity_poly.pdbx_seq_one_letter_code
_entity_poly.pdbx_strand_id
1 'polypeptide(L)'
;TLPKGRKQKTTALYDRFVNQGAVMGDGFGLESVLWFAKNKDDAFEEPTIKRSRSHNYVSKEVINVRENVGVMELANFSKHEFEGLEARNFLNYIMAGKIPKPGRISLAPMLTYRGKLYGDLTVSCIDENKFMVFGSGAAQEMHRRWFESHLNKFKVNYKNRSDDFHGLAISGPKSREVFQRIVREDVSNKNFKFRDSRRMFVGGVPAIINRISFTGELGYEIYVAPHYQLKLYEELMEAGKEFNIKPFGGRALMSMRLEKNWGAWTLDYRPDFTAKETGLDAFINWDKEFIGKESAQKENSSNKLIPFIVETNDIDVTNNEAVMNGDQSIGYVTSGGFAHFVNKSVAFTFVDQKNIKSENKIQVEINGDLFNCSIIKEPLYDPSGQKMRS
;
A
#
# COMPACT_ATOMS: atom_id res chain seq x y z
N THR A 1 17.26 -19.27 0.27
CA THR A 1 18.55 -18.95 -0.39
C THR A 1 18.38 -17.75 -1.26
N LEU A 2 19.14 -16.71 -1.02
CA LEU A 2 19.08 -15.50 -1.84
C LEU A 2 19.67 -15.79 -3.23
N PRO A 3 19.06 -15.30 -4.32
CA PRO A 3 19.58 -15.51 -5.67
C PRO A 3 21.03 -15.00 -5.79
N LYS A 4 21.91 -15.74 -6.43
CA LYS A 4 23.31 -15.34 -6.66
C LYS A 4 23.44 -14.03 -7.46
N GLY A 5 22.44 -13.66 -8.27
CA GLY A 5 22.42 -12.47 -9.09
C GLY A 5 22.00 -11.16 -8.41
N ARG A 6 21.78 -11.18 -7.10
CA ARG A 6 21.56 -9.91 -6.34
C ARG A 6 22.89 -9.14 -6.26
N LYS A 7 22.92 -7.89 -6.40
CA LYS A 7 21.88 -6.87 -6.60
C LYS A 7 21.67 -6.63 -8.10
N GLN A 8 20.43 -6.62 -8.57
CA GLN A 8 20.14 -6.30 -9.96
C GLN A 8 19.85 -4.81 -10.14
N LYS A 9 18.98 -4.26 -9.26
CA LYS A 9 18.57 -2.86 -9.29
C LYS A 9 18.56 -2.29 -7.90
N THR A 10 19.15 -1.10 -7.73
CA THR A 10 19.20 -0.37 -6.47
C THR A 10 18.74 1.07 -6.68
N THR A 11 18.34 1.72 -5.60
CA THR A 11 18.06 3.16 -5.58
C THR A 11 19.28 3.95 -5.12
N ALA A 12 19.21 5.29 -5.20
CA ALA A 12 20.25 6.17 -4.66
C ALA A 12 20.41 6.07 -3.12
N LEU A 13 19.44 5.45 -2.43
CA LEU A 13 19.45 5.28 -0.98
C LEU A 13 19.99 3.92 -0.53
N TYR A 14 20.28 3.00 -1.43
CA TYR A 14 20.65 1.64 -1.08
C TYR A 14 21.80 1.58 -0.05
N ASP A 15 22.94 2.19 -0.37
CA ASP A 15 24.12 2.16 0.50
C ASP A 15 23.88 2.92 1.82
N ARG A 16 23.10 4.01 1.78
CA ARG A 16 22.69 4.76 2.95
C ARG A 16 21.87 3.88 3.90
N PHE A 17 20.90 3.14 3.40
CA PHE A 17 20.07 2.25 4.20
C PHE A 17 20.84 1.05 4.73
N VAL A 18 21.68 0.43 3.92
CA VAL A 18 22.55 -0.68 4.39
C VAL A 18 23.44 -0.22 5.52
N ASN A 19 24.03 0.98 5.43
CA ASN A 19 24.87 1.57 6.50
C ASN A 19 24.05 1.90 7.77
N GLN A 20 22.74 2.08 7.65
CA GLN A 20 21.81 2.29 8.77
C GLN A 20 21.26 0.98 9.36
N GLY A 21 21.69 -0.18 8.86
CA GLY A 21 21.26 -1.49 9.32
C GLY A 21 20.04 -2.04 8.60
N ALA A 22 19.73 -1.54 7.40
CA ALA A 22 18.61 -2.09 6.62
C ALA A 22 18.85 -3.54 6.23
N VAL A 23 17.85 -4.37 6.46
CA VAL A 23 17.75 -5.71 5.89
C VAL A 23 16.98 -5.60 4.59
N MET A 24 17.66 -5.94 3.48
CA MET A 24 17.14 -5.76 2.14
C MET A 24 16.43 -7.03 1.64
N GLY A 25 15.32 -6.82 0.94
CA GLY A 25 14.61 -7.86 0.20
C GLY A 25 14.58 -7.56 -1.29
N ASP A 26 14.45 -8.60 -2.10
CA ASP A 26 14.25 -8.45 -3.54
C ASP A 26 12.75 -8.34 -3.86
N GLY A 27 12.37 -7.22 -4.46
CA GLY A 27 11.03 -6.99 -5.00
C GLY A 27 11.08 -6.85 -6.52
N PHE A 28 10.96 -7.96 -7.26
CA PHE A 28 10.99 -7.97 -8.74
C PHE A 28 12.27 -7.34 -9.32
N GLY A 29 13.42 -7.71 -8.75
CA GLY A 29 14.74 -7.24 -9.12
C GLY A 29 15.19 -5.95 -8.43
N LEU A 30 14.30 -5.22 -7.77
CA LEU A 30 14.64 -4.02 -7.00
C LEU A 30 14.91 -4.36 -5.53
N GLU A 31 16.06 -3.94 -5.04
CA GLU A 31 16.37 -4.01 -3.61
C GLU A 31 15.47 -3.03 -2.82
N SER A 32 14.72 -3.55 -1.85
CA SER A 32 13.80 -2.79 -1.01
C SER A 32 14.04 -3.11 0.46
N VAL A 33 13.89 -2.10 1.32
CA VAL A 33 14.05 -2.30 2.77
C VAL A 33 12.89 -3.10 3.34
N LEU A 34 13.20 -4.21 4.01
CA LEU A 34 12.24 -4.99 4.76
C LEU A 34 12.05 -4.43 6.17
N TRP A 35 13.14 -4.17 6.88
CA TRP A 35 13.18 -3.60 8.23
C TRP A 35 14.61 -3.13 8.57
N PHE A 36 14.79 -2.44 9.71
CA PHE A 36 16.10 -1.94 10.15
C PHE A 36 16.56 -2.64 11.44
N ALA A 37 17.72 -3.28 11.38
CA ALA A 37 18.40 -3.83 12.54
C ALA A 37 19.23 -2.75 13.26
N LYS A 38 19.31 -2.79 14.58
CA LYS A 38 20.20 -1.94 15.34
C LYS A 38 21.66 -2.43 15.28
N ASN A 39 21.83 -3.74 15.31
CA ASN A 39 23.13 -4.41 15.32
C ASN A 39 23.35 -5.12 13.99
N LYS A 40 24.58 -5.12 13.47
CA LYS A 40 24.91 -5.81 12.21
C LYS A 40 24.68 -7.30 12.28
N ASP A 41 24.90 -7.91 13.44
CA ASP A 41 24.72 -9.37 13.65
C ASP A 41 23.24 -9.79 13.58
N ASP A 42 22.31 -8.85 13.74
CA ASP A 42 20.87 -9.07 13.60
C ASP A 42 20.36 -8.76 12.19
N ALA A 43 21.18 -8.18 11.31
CA ALA A 43 20.78 -7.67 10.00
C ALA A 43 20.63 -8.79 8.94
N PHE A 44 19.80 -9.78 9.22
CA PHE A 44 19.45 -10.85 8.25
C PHE A 44 18.04 -11.37 8.47
N GLU A 45 17.45 -11.95 7.40
CA GLU A 45 16.19 -12.66 7.48
C GLU A 45 16.39 -14.06 8.03
N GLU A 46 15.70 -14.39 9.11
CA GLU A 46 15.71 -15.69 9.76
C GLU A 46 14.53 -16.53 9.25
N PRO A 47 14.78 -17.66 8.54
CA PRO A 47 13.73 -18.56 8.14
C PRO A 47 13.24 -19.34 9.37
N THR A 48 12.07 -18.98 9.88
CA THR A 48 11.43 -19.61 11.04
C THR A 48 9.92 -19.58 10.87
N ILE A 49 9.23 -20.58 11.41
CA ILE A 49 7.76 -20.60 11.51
C ILE A 49 7.25 -19.77 12.70
N LYS A 50 8.13 -19.48 13.67
CA LYS A 50 7.83 -18.63 14.81
C LYS A 50 8.19 -17.19 14.51
N ARG A 51 7.81 -16.26 15.41
CA ARG A 51 8.23 -14.88 15.34
C ARG A 51 9.75 -14.76 15.32
N SER A 52 10.27 -14.22 14.21
CA SER A 52 11.70 -14.05 14.01
C SER A 52 12.25 -12.87 14.82
N ARG A 53 13.58 -12.70 14.79
CA ARG A 53 14.24 -11.51 15.40
C ARG A 53 13.72 -10.18 14.87
N SER A 54 13.23 -10.12 13.62
CA SER A 54 12.67 -8.91 13.05
C SER A 54 11.45 -8.39 13.82
N HIS A 55 10.71 -9.26 14.52
CA HIS A 55 9.48 -8.89 15.24
C HIS A 55 9.66 -7.69 16.17
N ASN A 56 10.71 -7.69 16.99
CA ASN A 56 10.97 -6.60 17.93
C ASN A 56 11.45 -5.29 17.25
N TYR A 57 12.16 -5.40 16.12
CA TYR A 57 12.61 -4.26 15.34
C TYR A 57 11.43 -3.61 14.61
N VAL A 58 10.62 -4.41 13.94
CA VAL A 58 9.39 -3.96 13.27
C VAL A 58 8.41 -3.31 14.24
N SER A 59 8.27 -3.86 15.46
CA SER A 59 7.47 -3.24 16.52
C SER A 59 7.93 -1.81 16.83
N LYS A 60 9.24 -1.59 16.98
CA LYS A 60 9.80 -0.25 17.24
C LYS A 60 9.59 0.72 16.08
N GLU A 61 9.69 0.23 14.84
CA GLU A 61 9.39 1.04 13.65
C GLU A 61 7.92 1.46 13.64
N VAL A 62 6.99 0.53 13.85
CA VAL A 62 5.55 0.80 13.89
C VAL A 62 5.20 1.81 15.00
N ILE A 63 5.70 1.59 16.21
CA ILE A 63 5.46 2.50 17.34
C ILE A 63 5.98 3.91 17.00
N ASN A 64 7.20 4.01 16.41
CA ASN A 64 7.74 5.32 16.04
C ASN A 64 6.89 6.05 14.98
N VAL A 65 6.35 5.33 13.99
CA VAL A 65 5.42 5.93 13.00
C VAL A 65 4.13 6.40 13.68
N ARG A 66 3.58 5.60 14.60
CA ARG A 66 2.33 5.91 15.33
C ARG A 66 2.45 7.10 16.28
N GLU A 67 3.61 7.30 16.89
CA GLU A 67 3.82 8.31 17.94
C GLU A 67 4.58 9.56 17.44
N ASN A 68 5.38 9.42 16.40
CA ASN A 68 6.28 10.46 15.92
C ASN A 68 6.15 10.67 14.40
N VAL A 69 7.22 10.33 13.66
CA VAL A 69 7.24 10.32 12.20
C VAL A 69 8.20 9.26 11.67
N GLY A 70 7.75 8.51 10.68
CA GLY A 70 8.58 7.59 9.92
C GLY A 70 8.82 8.04 8.50
N VAL A 71 9.93 7.64 7.90
CA VAL A 71 10.24 7.83 6.49
C VAL A 71 10.48 6.48 5.80
N MET A 72 9.86 6.27 4.64
CA MET A 72 9.96 5.04 3.86
C MET A 72 10.18 5.35 2.38
N GLU A 73 10.93 4.49 1.70
CA GLU A 73 11.13 4.57 0.25
C GLU A 73 9.93 4.05 -0.54
N LEU A 74 9.60 4.74 -1.64
CA LEU A 74 8.47 4.42 -2.54
C LEU A 74 8.92 4.02 -3.96
N ALA A 75 10.19 3.64 -4.16
CA ALA A 75 10.70 3.28 -5.47
C ALA A 75 10.03 2.03 -6.05
N ASN A 76 9.57 1.13 -5.20
CA ASN A 76 8.92 -0.15 -5.53
C ASN A 76 7.47 -0.03 -6.04
N PHE A 77 6.88 1.17 -6.11
CA PHE A 77 5.57 1.38 -6.73
C PHE A 77 5.72 1.65 -8.22
N SER A 78 4.76 1.19 -9.03
CA SER A 78 4.67 1.57 -10.44
C SER A 78 4.12 2.99 -10.59
N LYS A 79 4.59 3.71 -11.60
CA LYS A 79 4.17 5.07 -11.95
C LYS A 79 3.91 5.15 -13.44
N HIS A 80 2.68 5.47 -13.80
CA HIS A 80 2.22 5.54 -15.18
C HIS A 80 1.72 6.95 -15.48
N GLU A 81 2.32 7.62 -16.46
CA GLU A 81 1.93 8.97 -16.88
C GLU A 81 1.03 8.90 -18.10
N PHE A 82 -0.07 9.64 -18.05
CA PHE A 82 -1.01 9.84 -19.15
C PHE A 82 -1.14 11.33 -19.43
N GLU A 83 -0.87 11.76 -20.65
CA GLU A 83 -0.92 13.16 -21.05
C GLU A 83 -1.58 13.33 -22.42
N GLY A 84 -2.48 14.29 -22.55
CA GLY A 84 -3.18 14.60 -23.79
C GLY A 84 -4.64 14.97 -23.59
N LEU A 85 -5.25 15.56 -24.63
CA LEU A 85 -6.63 16.06 -24.57
C LEU A 85 -7.66 14.99 -24.22
N GLU A 86 -7.39 13.73 -24.55
CA GLU A 86 -8.28 12.62 -24.23
C GLU A 86 -7.80 11.76 -23.05
N ALA A 87 -6.78 12.20 -22.29
CA ALA A 87 -6.27 11.43 -21.16
C ALA A 87 -7.35 11.16 -20.08
N ARG A 88 -8.20 12.14 -19.79
CA ARG A 88 -9.35 11.98 -18.87
C ARG A 88 -10.38 10.99 -19.42
N ASN A 89 -10.68 11.03 -20.71
CA ASN A 89 -11.62 10.12 -21.35
C ASN A 89 -11.10 8.69 -21.35
N PHE A 90 -9.82 8.50 -21.66
CA PHE A 90 -9.14 7.22 -21.56
C PHE A 90 -9.20 6.64 -20.15
N LEU A 91 -8.84 7.44 -19.13
CA LEU A 91 -8.87 6.99 -17.73
C LEU A 91 -10.31 6.70 -17.26
N ASN A 92 -11.31 7.47 -17.72
CA ASN A 92 -12.71 7.17 -17.43
C ASN A 92 -13.16 5.84 -18.05
N TYR A 93 -12.67 5.50 -19.23
CA TYR A 93 -12.97 4.25 -19.91
C TYR A 93 -12.34 3.03 -19.22
N ILE A 94 -11.07 3.16 -18.78
CA ILE A 94 -10.30 2.01 -18.30
C ILE A 94 -10.42 1.79 -16.78
N MET A 95 -10.70 2.84 -16.00
CA MET A 95 -10.86 2.79 -14.54
C MET A 95 -12.33 2.76 -14.15
N ALA A 96 -12.70 1.90 -13.21
CA ALA A 96 -14.06 1.88 -12.65
C ALA A 96 -14.29 3.00 -11.62
N GLY A 97 -13.26 3.48 -10.96
CA GLY A 97 -13.35 4.55 -9.97
C GLY A 97 -13.52 5.94 -10.60
N LYS A 98 -13.79 6.93 -9.74
CA LYS A 98 -13.91 8.33 -10.15
C LYS A 98 -12.54 8.91 -10.51
N ILE A 99 -12.42 9.53 -11.69
CA ILE A 99 -11.21 10.26 -12.08
C ILE A 99 -11.22 11.64 -11.40
N PRO A 100 -10.14 12.00 -10.66
CA PRO A 100 -10.14 13.20 -9.85
C PRO A 100 -10.03 14.49 -10.68
N LYS A 101 -10.40 15.63 -10.06
CA LYS A 101 -10.16 16.95 -10.61
C LYS A 101 -8.67 17.32 -10.48
N PRO A 102 -8.16 18.33 -11.23
CA PRO A 102 -6.81 18.84 -11.05
C PRO A 102 -6.45 19.14 -9.59
N GLY A 103 -5.25 18.78 -9.19
CA GLY A 103 -4.77 18.92 -7.83
C GLY A 103 -5.34 17.91 -6.82
N ARG A 104 -6.04 16.87 -7.28
CA ARG A 104 -6.68 15.87 -6.41
C ARG A 104 -6.26 14.43 -6.75
N ILE A 105 -6.49 13.55 -5.80
CA ILE A 105 -6.23 12.10 -5.88
C ILE A 105 -7.52 11.32 -5.67
N SER A 106 -7.65 10.17 -6.33
CA SER A 106 -8.65 9.16 -6.02
C SER A 106 -8.08 7.75 -6.08
N LEU A 107 -8.58 6.86 -5.25
CA LEU A 107 -8.45 5.43 -5.47
C LEU A 107 -9.44 5.03 -6.57
N ALA A 108 -8.95 4.34 -7.59
CA ALA A 108 -9.74 3.94 -8.75
C ALA A 108 -9.48 2.47 -9.08
N PRO A 109 -10.38 1.55 -8.68
CA PRO A 109 -10.32 0.18 -9.13
C PRO A 109 -10.35 0.09 -10.65
N MET A 110 -9.58 -0.85 -11.21
CA MET A 110 -9.60 -1.21 -12.62
C MET A 110 -10.12 -2.65 -12.75
N LEU A 111 -10.97 -2.90 -13.71
CA LEU A 111 -11.63 -4.18 -13.90
C LEU A 111 -11.32 -4.79 -15.27
N THR A 112 -11.36 -6.13 -15.36
CA THR A 112 -11.38 -6.85 -16.62
C THR A 112 -12.77 -6.77 -17.25
N TYR A 113 -12.91 -7.16 -18.52
CA TYR A 113 -14.23 -7.29 -19.20
C TYR A 113 -15.21 -8.23 -18.46
N ARG A 114 -14.68 -9.14 -17.65
CA ARG A 114 -15.48 -10.08 -16.83
C ARG A 114 -15.82 -9.55 -15.43
N GLY A 115 -15.53 -8.26 -15.14
CA GLY A 115 -15.80 -7.64 -13.85
C GLY A 115 -14.85 -8.03 -12.72
N LYS A 116 -13.77 -8.76 -13.03
CA LYS A 116 -12.73 -9.13 -12.06
C LYS A 116 -11.74 -7.96 -11.86
N LEU A 117 -11.16 -7.86 -10.67
CA LEU A 117 -10.15 -6.84 -10.37
C LEU A 117 -8.95 -6.96 -11.31
N TYR A 118 -8.44 -5.82 -11.75
CA TYR A 118 -7.21 -5.73 -12.53
C TYR A 118 -6.23 -4.67 -11.98
N GLY A 119 -6.62 -3.97 -10.94
CA GLY A 119 -5.81 -3.01 -10.18
C GLY A 119 -6.62 -2.28 -9.13
N ASP A 120 -5.93 -1.81 -8.10
CA ASP A 120 -6.40 -0.94 -7.03
C ASP A 120 -5.62 0.39 -7.06
N LEU A 121 -5.66 1.06 -8.19
CA LEU A 121 -4.74 2.12 -8.56
C LEU A 121 -5.10 3.47 -7.91
N THR A 122 -4.07 4.24 -7.55
CA THR A 122 -4.21 5.63 -7.15
C THR A 122 -4.02 6.55 -8.36
N VAL A 123 -5.05 7.33 -8.69
CA VAL A 123 -5.00 8.31 -9.78
C VAL A 123 -4.78 9.70 -9.21
N SER A 124 -3.71 10.37 -9.59
CA SER A 124 -3.41 11.76 -9.29
C SER A 124 -3.58 12.62 -10.53
N CYS A 125 -4.48 13.60 -10.49
CA CYS A 125 -4.66 14.56 -11.55
C CYS A 125 -3.73 15.75 -11.32
N ILE A 126 -2.62 15.77 -12.06
CA ILE A 126 -1.58 16.81 -11.92
C ILE A 126 -2.05 18.11 -12.56
N ASP A 127 -2.77 18.01 -13.69
CA ASP A 127 -3.21 19.07 -14.56
C ASP A 127 -4.48 18.62 -15.32
N GLU A 128 -5.19 19.49 -16.02
CA GLU A 128 -6.43 19.13 -16.75
C GLU A 128 -6.24 17.93 -17.68
N ASN A 129 -5.08 17.85 -18.33
CA ASN A 129 -4.76 16.84 -19.35
C ASN A 129 -3.56 15.96 -18.94
N LYS A 130 -3.16 15.97 -17.66
CA LYS A 130 -1.99 15.22 -17.18
C LYS A 130 -2.27 14.50 -15.88
N PHE A 131 -2.04 13.19 -15.91
CA PHE A 131 -2.30 12.29 -14.80
C PHE A 131 -1.09 11.42 -14.49
N MET A 132 -0.90 11.16 -13.20
CA MET A 132 -0.01 10.11 -12.72
C MET A 132 -0.85 9.03 -12.05
N VAL A 133 -0.63 7.78 -12.44
CA VAL A 133 -1.32 6.62 -11.87
C VAL A 133 -0.30 5.75 -11.16
N PHE A 134 -0.55 5.48 -9.89
CA PHE A 134 0.33 4.71 -9.03
C PHE A 134 -0.29 3.35 -8.73
N GLY A 135 0.54 2.31 -8.70
CA GLY A 135 0.11 0.96 -8.40
C GLY A 135 1.22 0.12 -7.79
N SER A 136 0.94 -1.14 -7.53
CA SER A 136 1.95 -2.09 -7.06
C SER A 136 3.03 -2.30 -8.13
N GLY A 137 4.30 -2.29 -7.74
CA GLY A 137 5.41 -2.64 -8.62
C GLY A 137 5.32 -4.07 -9.17
N ALA A 138 4.74 -4.99 -8.38
CA ALA A 138 4.46 -6.36 -8.82
C ALA A 138 3.56 -6.43 -10.06
N ALA A 139 2.64 -5.47 -10.21
CA ALA A 139 1.70 -5.40 -11.32
C ALA A 139 2.13 -4.44 -12.45
N GLN A 140 3.31 -3.84 -12.37
CA GLN A 140 3.76 -2.81 -13.30
C GLN A 140 3.61 -3.24 -14.76
N GLU A 141 4.13 -4.41 -15.15
CA GLU A 141 4.08 -4.91 -16.52
C GLU A 141 2.68 -5.36 -16.95
N MET A 142 1.92 -5.93 -16.01
CA MET A 142 0.54 -6.30 -16.22
C MET A 142 -0.31 -5.07 -16.54
N HIS A 143 -0.17 -3.99 -15.76
CA HIS A 143 -0.86 -2.73 -15.98
C HIS A 143 -0.38 -2.04 -17.26
N ARG A 144 0.94 -1.99 -17.53
CA ARG A 144 1.49 -1.42 -18.77
C ARG A 144 0.85 -2.06 -20.01
N ARG A 145 0.85 -3.39 -20.09
CA ARG A 145 0.24 -4.13 -21.20
C ARG A 145 -1.25 -3.85 -21.36
N TRP A 146 -1.96 -3.73 -20.26
CA TRP A 146 -3.38 -3.38 -20.28
C TRP A 146 -3.62 -1.97 -20.80
N PHE A 147 -2.86 -0.99 -20.32
CA PHE A 147 -2.95 0.38 -20.82
C PHE A 147 -2.65 0.45 -22.31
N GLU A 148 -1.53 -0.09 -22.75
CA GLU A 148 -1.10 -0.05 -24.15
C GLU A 148 -2.11 -0.70 -25.11
N SER A 149 -2.74 -1.80 -24.70
CA SER A 149 -3.75 -2.49 -25.51
C SER A 149 -5.03 -1.69 -25.74
N HIS A 150 -5.28 -0.63 -24.96
CA HIS A 150 -6.50 0.19 -25.06
C HIS A 150 -6.25 1.62 -25.56
N LEU A 151 -4.98 2.02 -25.75
CA LEU A 151 -4.64 3.40 -26.15
C LEU A 151 -5.06 3.77 -27.56
N ASN A 152 -5.14 2.82 -28.49
CA ASN A 152 -5.32 3.06 -29.92
C ASN A 152 -6.60 3.84 -30.29
N LYS A 153 -7.55 3.94 -29.38
CA LYS A 153 -8.82 4.66 -29.57
C LYS A 153 -8.78 6.12 -29.06
N PHE A 154 -7.67 6.54 -28.46
CA PHE A 154 -7.57 7.81 -27.75
C PHE A 154 -6.29 8.56 -28.13
N LYS A 155 -6.38 9.89 -28.20
CA LYS A 155 -5.21 10.77 -28.39
C LYS A 155 -4.53 11.04 -27.05
N VAL A 156 -3.80 10.02 -26.56
CA VAL A 156 -3.12 10.04 -25.26
C VAL A 156 -1.69 9.60 -25.43
N ASN A 157 -0.76 10.35 -24.88
CA ASN A 157 0.63 9.97 -24.71
C ASN A 157 0.78 9.25 -23.36
N TYR A 158 1.13 7.97 -23.42
CA TYR A 158 1.38 7.14 -22.25
C TYR A 158 2.88 6.89 -22.08
N LYS A 159 3.36 6.97 -20.83
CA LYS A 159 4.72 6.61 -20.44
C LYS A 159 4.73 5.85 -19.12
N ASN A 160 5.46 4.74 -19.10
CA ASN A 160 5.87 4.13 -17.84
C ASN A 160 7.00 4.98 -17.24
N ARG A 161 6.77 5.56 -16.06
CA ARG A 161 7.69 6.47 -15.37
C ARG A 161 8.24 5.86 -14.08
N SER A 162 8.11 4.55 -13.90
CA SER A 162 8.45 3.89 -12.63
C SER A 162 9.91 4.09 -12.24
N ASP A 163 10.80 4.14 -13.22
CA ASP A 163 12.24 4.37 -13.02
C ASP A 163 12.63 5.85 -13.08
N ASP A 164 11.74 6.72 -13.55
CA ASP A 164 11.98 8.17 -13.66
C ASP A 164 11.59 8.92 -12.38
N PHE A 165 10.75 8.32 -11.55
CA PHE A 165 10.34 8.88 -10.26
C PHE A 165 10.59 7.88 -9.14
N HIS A 166 11.49 8.23 -8.26
CA HIS A 166 11.62 7.60 -6.95
C HIS A 166 10.93 8.47 -5.91
N GLY A 167 10.53 7.91 -4.79
CA GLY A 167 9.79 8.66 -3.79
C GLY A 167 10.17 8.29 -2.38
N LEU A 168 9.78 9.18 -1.47
CA LEU A 168 9.80 8.96 -0.03
C LEU A 168 8.42 9.26 0.53
N ALA A 169 7.89 8.38 1.38
CA ALA A 169 6.75 8.67 2.21
C ALA A 169 7.22 9.11 3.59
N ILE A 170 6.63 10.18 4.11
CA ILE A 170 6.69 10.49 5.53
C ILE A 170 5.30 10.28 6.13
N SER A 171 5.25 9.62 7.29
CA SER A 171 3.98 9.25 7.94
C SER A 171 4.09 9.34 9.45
N GLY A 172 3.05 9.80 10.09
CA GLY A 172 2.96 9.93 11.53
C GLY A 172 2.38 11.27 11.98
N PRO A 173 1.97 11.41 13.24
CA PRO A 173 1.32 12.61 13.75
C PRO A 173 2.13 13.89 13.58
N LYS A 174 3.47 13.80 13.55
CA LYS A 174 4.39 14.94 13.40
C LYS A 174 4.90 15.14 11.96
N SER A 175 4.32 14.44 10.98
CA SER A 175 4.78 14.51 9.59
C SER A 175 4.54 15.89 8.94
N ARG A 176 3.48 16.62 9.34
CA ARG A 176 3.22 17.97 8.85
C ARG A 176 4.27 18.97 9.32
N GLU A 177 4.64 18.92 10.58
CA GLU A 177 5.66 19.79 11.18
C GLU A 177 7.01 19.60 10.48
N VAL A 178 7.40 18.34 10.23
CA VAL A 178 8.61 18.03 9.45
C VAL A 178 8.50 18.60 8.04
N PHE A 179 7.37 18.34 7.37
CA PHE A 179 7.18 18.73 5.98
C PHE A 179 7.18 20.27 5.83
N GLN A 180 6.53 21.00 6.75
CA GLN A 180 6.47 22.47 6.74
C GLN A 180 7.85 23.12 6.84
N ARG A 181 8.83 22.48 7.45
CA ARG A 181 10.20 23.02 7.58
C ARG A 181 10.99 23.04 6.27
N ILE A 182 10.60 22.22 5.29
CA ILE A 182 11.34 22.05 4.03
C ILE A 182 10.55 22.49 2.80
N VAL A 183 9.36 23.07 3.00
CA VAL A 183 8.56 23.68 1.94
C VAL A 183 8.24 25.13 2.26
N ARG A 184 8.03 25.96 1.25
CA ARG A 184 7.66 27.37 1.41
C ARG A 184 6.16 27.57 1.55
N GLU A 185 5.38 26.68 0.91
CA GLU A 185 3.94 26.72 0.88
C GLU A 185 3.35 26.33 2.25
N ASP A 186 2.21 26.90 2.59
CA ASP A 186 1.45 26.48 3.77
C ASP A 186 0.83 25.08 3.52
N VAL A 187 1.29 24.11 4.29
CA VAL A 187 0.81 22.73 4.25
C VAL A 187 -0.16 22.37 5.39
N SER A 188 -0.76 23.40 6.01
CA SER A 188 -1.85 23.21 6.96
C SER A 188 -3.00 22.41 6.35
N ASN A 189 -3.83 21.78 7.19
CA ASN A 189 -5.00 21.01 6.73
C ASN A 189 -5.99 21.86 5.90
N LYS A 190 -6.03 23.18 6.12
CA LYS A 190 -6.85 24.11 5.36
C LYS A 190 -6.36 24.25 3.92
N ASN A 191 -5.04 24.38 3.74
CA ASN A 191 -4.43 24.71 2.46
C ASN A 191 -3.90 23.51 1.69
N PHE A 192 -3.56 22.42 2.36
CA PHE A 192 -3.18 21.16 1.72
C PHE A 192 -4.01 20.01 2.33
N LYS A 193 -5.18 19.77 1.74
CA LYS A 193 -6.17 18.83 2.26
C LYS A 193 -5.84 17.38 1.97
N PHE A 194 -6.39 16.48 2.76
CA PHE A 194 -6.34 15.03 2.46
C PHE A 194 -6.78 14.74 1.01
N ARG A 195 -6.00 13.95 0.30
CA ARG A 195 -6.13 13.63 -1.12
C ARG A 195 -5.88 14.83 -2.07
N ASP A 196 -5.13 15.83 -1.63
CA ASP A 196 -4.54 16.80 -2.55
C ASP A 196 -3.27 16.24 -3.18
N SER A 197 -3.02 16.64 -4.43
CA SER A 197 -1.78 16.42 -5.16
C SER A 197 -1.23 17.76 -5.63
N ARG A 198 0.07 18.01 -5.42
CA ARG A 198 0.70 19.28 -5.79
C ARG A 198 2.09 19.10 -6.33
N ARG A 199 2.51 20.00 -7.20
CA ARG A 199 3.91 20.23 -7.54
C ARG A 199 4.45 21.36 -6.68
N MET A 200 5.56 21.13 -5.99
CA MET A 200 6.26 22.17 -5.22
C MET A 200 7.73 21.80 -5.04
N PHE A 201 8.52 22.74 -4.54
CA PHE A 201 9.89 22.48 -4.15
C PHE A 201 9.95 22.00 -2.69
N VAL A 202 10.59 20.86 -2.46
CA VAL A 202 10.76 20.25 -1.14
C VAL A 202 12.26 20.17 -0.84
N GLY A 203 12.76 20.92 0.15
CA GLY A 203 14.20 21.02 0.40
C GLY A 203 15.01 21.51 -0.80
N GLY A 204 14.41 22.38 -1.64
CA GLY A 204 15.02 22.87 -2.89
C GLY A 204 14.91 21.92 -4.08
N VAL A 205 14.26 20.75 -3.94
CA VAL A 205 14.12 19.73 -4.99
C VAL A 205 12.70 19.79 -5.60
N PRO A 206 12.55 19.80 -6.95
CA PRO A 206 11.23 19.76 -7.57
C PRO A 206 10.57 18.40 -7.34
N ALA A 207 9.35 18.41 -6.83
CA ALA A 207 8.63 17.21 -6.44
C ALA A 207 7.15 17.23 -6.83
N ILE A 208 6.55 16.03 -6.94
CA ILE A 208 5.11 15.80 -6.94
C ILE A 208 4.77 15.22 -5.56
N ILE A 209 3.83 15.86 -4.86
CA ILE A 209 3.44 15.47 -3.51
C ILE A 209 1.98 15.04 -3.52
N ASN A 210 1.73 13.83 -3.02
CA ASN A 210 0.41 13.29 -2.77
C ASN A 210 0.15 13.26 -1.26
N ARG A 211 -0.88 13.97 -0.77
CA ARG A 211 -1.26 13.88 0.64
C ARG A 211 -2.13 12.66 0.88
N ILE A 212 -1.50 11.53 0.96
CA ILE A 212 -2.05 10.20 1.29
C ILE A 212 -1.01 9.41 2.09
N SER A 213 -1.46 8.30 2.70
CA SER A 213 -0.58 7.39 3.41
C SER A 213 -1.21 6.00 3.46
N PHE A 214 -0.40 4.96 3.27
CA PHE A 214 -0.82 3.57 3.44
C PHE A 214 -0.59 3.05 4.87
N THR A 215 -0.07 3.89 5.77
CA THR A 215 0.09 3.57 7.20
C THR A 215 -1.16 3.83 8.04
N GLY A 216 -2.09 4.63 7.54
CA GLY A 216 -3.25 5.10 8.28
C GLY A 216 -3.00 6.35 9.13
N GLU A 217 -1.79 6.90 9.09
CA GLU A 217 -1.43 8.18 9.71
C GLU A 217 -1.57 9.33 8.72
N LEU A 218 -1.50 10.59 9.27
CA LEU A 218 -1.17 11.75 8.46
C LEU A 218 0.13 11.46 7.70
N GLY A 219 0.16 11.72 6.39
CA GLY A 219 1.34 11.44 5.60
C GLY A 219 1.35 12.11 4.24
N TYR A 220 2.54 12.11 3.67
CA TYR A 220 2.84 12.67 2.36
C TYR A 220 3.72 11.71 1.58
N GLU A 221 3.34 11.41 0.36
CA GLU A 221 4.18 10.71 -0.61
C GLU A 221 4.82 11.76 -1.53
N ILE A 222 6.15 11.82 -1.53
CA ILE A 222 6.94 12.84 -2.19
C ILE A 222 7.74 12.16 -3.30
N TYR A 223 7.42 12.44 -4.57
CA TYR A 223 8.04 11.83 -5.73
C TYR A 223 8.98 12.81 -6.42
N VAL A 224 10.22 12.36 -6.64
CA VAL A 224 11.33 13.15 -7.24
C VAL A 224 12.05 12.33 -8.31
N ALA A 225 12.79 12.99 -9.19
CA ALA A 225 13.71 12.29 -10.07
C ALA A 225 14.80 11.57 -9.25
N PRO A 226 15.29 10.38 -9.69
CA PRO A 226 16.17 9.51 -8.91
C PRO A 226 17.42 10.20 -8.34
N HIS A 227 18.03 11.11 -9.11
CA HIS A 227 19.24 11.85 -8.69
C HIS A 227 18.99 12.85 -7.56
N TYR A 228 17.73 13.19 -7.24
CA TYR A 228 17.36 14.03 -6.11
C TYR A 228 16.99 13.23 -4.85
N GLN A 229 16.84 11.92 -4.94
CA GLN A 229 16.29 11.11 -3.85
C GLN A 229 17.14 11.17 -2.59
N LEU A 230 18.47 11.09 -2.71
CA LEU A 230 19.38 11.20 -1.56
C LEU A 230 19.29 12.57 -0.90
N LYS A 231 19.29 13.65 -1.68
CA LYS A 231 19.12 15.02 -1.17
C LYS A 231 17.81 15.17 -0.41
N LEU A 232 16.70 14.70 -0.97
CA LEU A 232 15.40 14.74 -0.32
C LEU A 232 15.42 13.98 1.02
N TYR A 233 16.02 12.79 1.05
CA TYR A 233 16.14 12.00 2.27
C TYR A 233 16.91 12.75 3.36
N GLU A 234 18.04 13.36 3.03
CA GLU A 234 18.87 14.11 3.96
C GLU A 234 18.14 15.34 4.52
N GLU A 235 17.40 16.09 3.67
CA GLU A 235 16.58 17.22 4.09
C GLU A 235 15.46 16.79 5.06
N LEU A 236 14.78 15.69 4.77
CA LEU A 236 13.73 15.14 5.64
C LEU A 236 14.31 14.70 7.00
N MET A 237 15.44 13.99 6.97
CA MET A 237 16.08 13.51 8.20
C MET A 237 16.57 14.66 9.07
N GLU A 238 17.13 15.71 8.47
CA GLU A 238 17.58 16.91 9.19
C GLU A 238 16.39 17.67 9.80
N ALA A 239 15.37 17.97 8.99
CA ALA A 239 14.17 18.68 9.45
C ALA A 239 13.39 17.91 10.54
N GLY A 240 13.47 16.58 10.49
CA GLY A 240 12.74 15.70 11.40
C GLY A 240 13.48 15.32 12.69
N LYS A 241 14.72 15.75 12.91
CA LYS A 241 15.53 15.36 14.10
C LYS A 241 14.81 15.59 15.42
N GLU A 242 14.24 16.76 15.62
CA GLU A 242 13.49 17.12 16.84
C GLU A 242 12.17 16.38 16.98
N PHE A 243 11.67 15.82 15.89
CA PHE A 243 10.42 15.05 15.83
C PHE A 243 10.65 13.54 15.87
N ASN A 244 11.88 13.12 16.18
CA ASN A 244 12.26 11.71 16.25
C ASN A 244 11.97 10.94 14.95
N ILE A 245 12.24 11.56 13.78
CA ILE A 245 12.10 10.90 12.50
C ILE A 245 13.02 9.68 12.41
N LYS A 246 12.48 8.54 11.95
CA LYS A 246 13.27 7.32 11.73
C LYS A 246 12.83 6.64 10.43
N PRO A 247 13.75 5.98 9.73
CA PRO A 247 13.36 5.13 8.61
C PRO A 247 12.59 3.90 9.12
N PHE A 248 11.70 3.39 8.28
CA PHE A 248 10.98 2.14 8.51
C PHE A 248 10.85 1.34 7.20
N GLY A 249 10.71 0.02 7.32
CA GLY A 249 10.67 -0.89 6.18
C GLY A 249 9.28 -1.41 5.83
N GLY A 250 9.25 -2.24 4.78
CA GLY A 250 8.02 -2.82 4.26
C GLY A 250 7.26 -3.69 5.26
N ARG A 251 7.95 -4.35 6.20
CA ARG A 251 7.29 -5.16 7.25
C ARG A 251 6.48 -4.30 8.21
N ALA A 252 6.98 -3.13 8.58
CA ALA A 252 6.23 -2.17 9.40
C ALA A 252 5.01 -1.62 8.64
N LEU A 253 5.16 -1.31 7.35
CA LEU A 253 4.04 -0.91 6.50
C LEU A 253 2.96 -1.99 6.43
N MET A 254 3.35 -3.25 6.21
CA MET A 254 2.42 -4.37 6.14
C MET A 254 1.72 -4.65 7.47
N SER A 255 2.37 -4.41 8.61
CA SER A 255 1.74 -4.46 9.93
C SER A 255 0.68 -3.36 10.09
N MET A 256 1.03 -2.11 9.77
CA MET A 256 0.14 -0.95 9.93
C MET A 256 -1.10 -1.01 9.02
N ARG A 257 -1.00 -1.55 7.79
CA ARG A 257 -2.16 -1.70 6.91
C ARG A 257 -3.18 -2.73 7.44
N LEU A 258 -2.70 -3.80 8.13
CA LEU A 258 -3.58 -4.78 8.78
C LEU A 258 -4.45 -4.12 9.85
N GLU A 259 -3.89 -3.19 10.63
CA GLU A 259 -4.61 -2.43 11.66
C GLU A 259 -5.72 -1.55 11.07
N LYS A 260 -5.61 -1.19 9.80
CA LYS A 260 -6.56 -0.35 9.06
C LYS A 260 -7.57 -1.15 8.23
N ASN A 261 -7.50 -2.45 8.24
CA ASN A 261 -8.30 -3.33 7.37
C ASN A 261 -8.11 -3.01 5.88
N TRP A 262 -6.87 -2.68 5.45
CA TRP A 262 -6.58 -2.42 4.05
C TRP A 262 -5.94 -3.65 3.41
N GLY A 263 -6.54 -4.10 2.31
CA GLY A 263 -5.98 -5.15 1.46
C GLY A 263 -4.75 -4.65 0.69
N ALA A 264 -3.96 -5.60 0.20
CA ALA A 264 -2.80 -5.35 -0.63
C ALA A 264 -2.90 -6.11 -1.95
N TRP A 265 -2.44 -5.50 -3.06
CA TRP A 265 -2.38 -6.16 -4.36
C TRP A 265 -1.48 -7.39 -4.30
N THR A 266 -1.83 -8.42 -5.07
CA THR A 266 -1.26 -9.77 -5.10
C THR A 266 -1.60 -10.67 -3.90
N LEU A 267 -2.09 -10.11 -2.82
CA LEU A 267 -2.50 -10.85 -1.63
C LEU A 267 -4.04 -10.87 -1.51
N ASP A 268 -4.60 -9.74 -1.14
CA ASP A 268 -6.04 -9.56 -0.85
C ASP A 268 -6.81 -9.06 -2.07
N TYR A 269 -6.13 -8.38 -2.99
CA TYR A 269 -6.65 -7.89 -4.27
C TYR A 269 -5.93 -8.61 -5.41
N ARG A 270 -6.69 -9.41 -6.16
CA ARG A 270 -6.17 -10.29 -7.22
C ARG A 270 -7.13 -10.36 -8.40
N PRO A 271 -6.64 -10.77 -9.60
CA PRO A 271 -7.48 -10.86 -10.80
C PRO A 271 -8.57 -11.95 -10.79
N ASP A 272 -8.56 -12.83 -9.80
CA ASP A 272 -9.60 -13.85 -9.58
C ASP A 272 -10.75 -13.36 -8.67
N PHE A 273 -10.57 -12.20 -8.01
CA PHE A 273 -11.61 -11.58 -7.18
C PHE A 273 -12.37 -10.48 -7.92
N THR A 274 -13.56 -10.16 -7.42
CA THR A 274 -14.35 -8.99 -7.85
C THR A 274 -14.18 -7.84 -6.86
N ALA A 275 -14.53 -6.62 -7.27
CA ALA A 275 -14.54 -5.48 -6.38
C ALA A 275 -15.51 -5.66 -5.21
N LYS A 276 -16.68 -6.29 -5.46
CA LYS A 276 -17.70 -6.55 -4.43
C LYS A 276 -17.25 -7.59 -3.40
N GLU A 277 -16.48 -8.59 -3.81
CA GLU A 277 -15.92 -9.60 -2.89
C GLU A 277 -14.87 -8.99 -1.95
N THR A 278 -14.16 -7.94 -2.39
CA THR A 278 -13.05 -7.32 -1.66
C THR A 278 -13.40 -5.99 -0.97
N GLY A 279 -14.64 -5.49 -1.15
CA GLY A 279 -15.07 -4.19 -0.64
C GLY A 279 -14.58 -2.98 -1.44
N LEU A 280 -13.88 -3.19 -2.56
CA LEU A 280 -13.45 -2.11 -3.46
C LEU A 280 -14.59 -1.54 -4.31
N ASP A 281 -15.77 -2.16 -4.32
CA ASP A 281 -16.97 -1.66 -4.97
C ASP A 281 -17.42 -0.30 -4.41
N ALA A 282 -17.10 0.03 -3.16
CA ALA A 282 -17.31 1.35 -2.58
C ALA A 282 -16.58 2.49 -3.32
N PHE A 283 -15.55 2.17 -4.10
CA PHE A 283 -14.78 3.12 -4.90
C PHE A 283 -15.21 3.18 -6.36
N ILE A 284 -16.16 2.35 -6.79
CA ILE A 284 -16.67 2.34 -8.17
C ILE A 284 -17.62 3.52 -8.38
N ASN A 285 -17.44 4.21 -9.50
CA ASN A 285 -18.39 5.21 -9.97
C ASN A 285 -19.36 4.58 -10.99
N TRP A 286 -20.50 4.17 -10.51
CA TRP A 286 -21.52 3.49 -11.31
C TRP A 286 -22.24 4.41 -12.33
N ASP A 287 -22.10 5.75 -12.20
CA ASP A 287 -22.75 6.73 -13.07
C ASP A 287 -22.06 6.91 -14.42
N LYS A 288 -20.93 6.26 -14.65
CA LYS A 288 -20.18 6.34 -15.91
C LYS A 288 -20.00 4.96 -16.56
N GLU A 289 -19.66 4.95 -17.84
CA GLU A 289 -19.27 3.74 -18.56
C GLU A 289 -17.77 3.45 -18.35
N PHE A 290 -17.46 2.15 -18.15
CA PHE A 290 -16.10 1.65 -17.98
C PHE A 290 -16.01 0.15 -18.33
N ILE A 291 -14.81 -0.35 -18.56
CA ILE A 291 -14.56 -1.76 -18.87
C ILE A 291 -15.05 -2.65 -17.71
N GLY A 292 -15.90 -3.62 -18.01
CA GLY A 292 -16.39 -4.62 -17.06
C GLY A 292 -17.59 -4.19 -16.22
N LYS A 293 -18.17 -2.98 -16.45
CA LYS A 293 -19.32 -2.47 -15.69
C LYS A 293 -20.50 -3.46 -15.64
N GLU A 294 -20.95 -3.92 -16.80
CA GLU A 294 -22.10 -4.83 -16.90
C GLU A 294 -21.86 -6.15 -16.15
N SER A 295 -20.67 -6.73 -16.29
CA SER A 295 -20.29 -7.96 -15.59
C SER A 295 -20.22 -7.74 -14.07
N ALA A 296 -19.66 -6.61 -13.62
CA ALA A 296 -19.55 -6.28 -12.21
C ALA A 296 -20.92 -6.00 -11.55
N GLN A 297 -21.88 -5.44 -12.30
CA GLN A 297 -23.26 -5.24 -11.82
C GLN A 297 -24.02 -6.55 -11.62
N LYS A 298 -23.74 -7.57 -12.45
CA LYS A 298 -24.36 -8.91 -12.37
C LYS A 298 -23.73 -9.81 -11.29
N GLU A 299 -22.69 -9.34 -10.60
CA GLU A 299 -21.97 -10.11 -9.57
C GLU A 299 -22.86 -10.42 -8.37
N ASN A 300 -22.97 -11.69 -8.03
CA ASN A 300 -23.81 -12.21 -6.95
C ASN A 300 -23.08 -13.20 -6.01
N SER A 301 -21.75 -13.26 -6.06
CA SER A 301 -20.94 -14.11 -5.19
C SER A 301 -21.22 -13.84 -3.70
N SER A 302 -21.29 -14.90 -2.92
CA SER A 302 -21.36 -14.84 -1.44
C SER A 302 -19.98 -14.77 -0.78
N ASN A 303 -18.90 -14.96 -1.55
CA ASN A 303 -17.55 -14.83 -1.05
C ASN A 303 -17.22 -13.39 -0.67
N LYS A 304 -16.48 -13.24 0.42
CA LYS A 304 -16.02 -11.94 0.92
C LYS A 304 -14.63 -12.03 1.51
N LEU A 305 -13.91 -10.93 1.37
CA LEU A 305 -12.71 -10.68 2.13
C LEU A 305 -13.09 -10.20 3.53
N ILE A 306 -12.81 -11.02 4.54
CA ILE A 306 -13.18 -10.75 5.94
C ILE A 306 -11.93 -10.78 6.81
N PRO A 307 -11.65 -9.71 7.58
CA PRO A 307 -10.54 -9.68 8.52
C PRO A 307 -10.92 -10.34 9.86
N PHE A 308 -9.97 -11.10 10.42
CA PHE A 308 -10.09 -11.75 11.72
C PHE A 308 -8.91 -11.43 12.63
N ILE A 309 -9.16 -11.33 13.94
CA ILE A 309 -8.12 -11.53 14.96
C ILE A 309 -7.94 -13.03 15.12
N VAL A 310 -6.70 -13.51 15.14
CA VAL A 310 -6.35 -14.91 15.37
C VAL A 310 -5.63 -15.03 16.72
N GLU A 311 -6.08 -15.93 17.58
CA GLU A 311 -5.54 -16.11 18.94
C GLU A 311 -4.27 -16.96 18.92
N THR A 312 -3.15 -16.36 18.53
CA THR A 312 -1.83 -17.00 18.50
C THR A 312 -0.91 -16.48 19.60
N ASN A 313 0.12 -17.22 19.95
CA ASN A 313 1.14 -16.84 20.94
C ASN A 313 2.44 -16.36 20.26
N ASP A 314 3.23 -17.29 19.72
CA ASP A 314 4.58 -17.04 19.16
C ASP A 314 4.68 -17.35 17.67
N ILE A 315 3.57 -17.71 17.04
CA ILE A 315 3.40 -17.90 15.61
C ILE A 315 2.41 -16.88 15.07
N ASP A 316 2.60 -16.39 13.86
CA ASP A 316 1.66 -15.50 13.19
C ASP A 316 1.10 -16.17 11.93
N VAL A 317 -0.17 -15.87 11.67
CA VAL A 317 -0.87 -16.37 10.50
C VAL A 317 -0.24 -15.83 9.21
N THR A 318 -0.15 -16.68 8.20
CA THR A 318 0.36 -16.31 6.88
C THR A 318 -0.68 -16.59 5.78
N ASN A 319 -0.34 -16.36 4.53
CA ASN A 319 -1.23 -16.63 3.40
C ASN A 319 -1.38 -18.13 3.13
N ASN A 320 -2.52 -18.50 2.55
CA ASN A 320 -2.94 -19.84 2.12
C ASN A 320 -3.27 -20.84 3.24
N GLU A 321 -3.30 -20.41 4.50
CA GLU A 321 -3.78 -21.23 5.62
C GLU A 321 -5.30 -21.41 5.54
N ALA A 322 -5.80 -22.60 5.96
CA ALA A 322 -7.22 -22.92 5.86
C ALA A 322 -8.05 -22.19 6.94
N VAL A 323 -9.21 -21.69 6.55
CA VAL A 323 -10.22 -21.17 7.49
C VAL A 323 -11.25 -22.28 7.70
N MET A 324 -11.43 -22.69 8.95
CA MET A 324 -12.22 -23.83 9.35
C MET A 324 -13.49 -23.41 10.13
N ASN A 325 -14.56 -24.16 9.91
CA ASN A 325 -15.77 -24.17 10.72
C ASN A 325 -16.05 -25.61 11.15
N GLY A 326 -15.59 -25.99 12.33
CA GLY A 326 -15.47 -27.39 12.72
C GLY A 326 -14.49 -28.12 11.78
N ASP A 327 -14.91 -29.25 11.25
CA ASP A 327 -14.09 -30.06 10.32
C ASP A 327 -14.17 -29.62 8.86
N GLN A 328 -14.94 -28.59 8.56
CA GLN A 328 -15.13 -28.07 7.20
C GLN A 328 -14.27 -26.87 6.92
N SER A 329 -13.45 -26.90 5.86
CA SER A 329 -12.79 -25.70 5.32
C SER A 329 -13.83 -24.83 4.61
N ILE A 330 -13.92 -23.57 5.02
CA ILE A 330 -14.87 -22.58 4.47
C ILE A 330 -14.19 -21.49 3.65
N GLY A 331 -12.88 -21.50 3.56
CA GLY A 331 -12.07 -20.52 2.84
C GLY A 331 -10.61 -20.59 3.22
N TYR A 332 -9.88 -19.54 2.94
CA TYR A 332 -8.44 -19.47 3.18
C TYR A 332 -7.97 -18.06 3.51
N VAL A 333 -6.80 -17.96 4.12
CA VAL A 333 -6.12 -16.70 4.43
C VAL A 333 -5.47 -16.12 3.18
N THR A 334 -5.81 -14.89 2.81
CA THR A 334 -5.18 -14.18 1.69
C THR A 334 -3.91 -13.48 2.12
N SER A 335 -3.91 -12.91 3.33
CA SER A 335 -2.73 -12.34 3.97
C SER A 335 -2.91 -12.31 5.47
N GLY A 336 -1.80 -12.30 6.19
CA GLY A 336 -1.82 -12.20 7.64
C GLY A 336 -0.50 -11.71 8.19
N GLY A 337 -0.44 -11.58 9.51
CA GLY A 337 0.73 -11.16 10.25
C GLY A 337 0.39 -10.49 11.56
N PHE A 338 1.41 -9.95 12.22
CA PHE A 338 1.25 -9.29 13.50
C PHE A 338 1.01 -7.77 13.35
N ALA A 339 -0.10 -7.31 13.87
CA ALA A 339 -0.47 -5.89 13.97
C ALA A 339 0.15 -5.32 15.25
N HIS A 340 1.35 -4.76 15.12
CA HIS A 340 2.25 -4.47 16.24
C HIS A 340 1.73 -3.42 17.21
N PHE A 341 1.05 -2.36 16.72
CA PHE A 341 0.57 -1.30 17.60
C PHE A 341 -0.62 -1.76 18.46
N VAL A 342 -1.51 -2.55 17.87
CA VAL A 342 -2.69 -3.10 18.59
C VAL A 342 -2.40 -4.45 19.24
N ASN A 343 -1.19 -4.98 19.07
CA ASN A 343 -0.71 -6.23 19.69
C ASN A 343 -1.62 -7.43 19.40
N LYS A 344 -1.96 -7.66 18.13
CA LYS A 344 -2.84 -8.75 17.68
C LYS A 344 -2.28 -9.42 16.43
N SER A 345 -2.43 -10.76 16.33
CA SER A 345 -2.29 -11.46 15.05
C SER A 345 -3.58 -11.26 14.24
N VAL A 346 -3.44 -10.85 12.98
CA VAL A 346 -4.56 -10.49 12.10
C VAL A 346 -4.44 -11.28 10.80
N ALA A 347 -5.58 -11.85 10.35
CA ALA A 347 -5.72 -12.50 9.06
C ALA A 347 -6.77 -11.78 8.21
N PHE A 348 -6.48 -11.53 6.94
CA PHE A 348 -7.51 -11.34 5.92
C PHE A 348 -7.84 -12.70 5.31
N THR A 349 -9.13 -13.01 5.22
CA THR A 349 -9.58 -14.32 4.75
C THR A 349 -10.59 -14.16 3.64
N PHE A 350 -10.53 -15.02 2.64
CA PHE A 350 -11.52 -15.10 1.59
C PHE A 350 -12.43 -16.30 1.85
N VAL A 351 -13.66 -16.00 2.25
CA VAL A 351 -14.60 -16.99 2.76
C VAL A 351 -16.01 -16.78 2.20
N ASP A 352 -16.80 -17.84 2.07
CA ASP A 352 -18.22 -17.74 1.80
C ASP A 352 -18.97 -17.27 3.06
N GLN A 353 -19.57 -16.06 2.99
CA GLN A 353 -20.32 -15.48 4.12
C GLN A 353 -21.46 -16.37 4.63
N LYS A 354 -22.04 -17.20 3.78
CA LYS A 354 -23.12 -18.13 4.17
C LYS A 354 -22.66 -19.14 5.22
N ASN A 355 -21.36 -19.43 5.27
CA ASN A 355 -20.77 -20.36 6.21
C ASN A 355 -20.36 -19.68 7.54
N ILE A 356 -20.51 -18.35 7.67
CA ILE A 356 -20.20 -17.60 8.87
C ILE A 356 -21.50 -17.27 9.60
N LYS A 357 -21.82 -18.04 10.65
CA LYS A 357 -22.94 -17.76 11.56
C LYS A 357 -22.40 -17.31 12.90
N SER A 358 -23.17 -16.53 13.65
CA SER A 358 -22.77 -15.98 14.96
C SER A 358 -22.38 -17.01 16.01
N GLU A 359 -22.91 -18.21 15.88
CA GLU A 359 -22.70 -19.37 16.78
C GLU A 359 -21.54 -20.29 16.35
N ASN A 360 -20.94 -20.02 15.20
CA ASN A 360 -19.87 -20.87 14.66
C ASN A 360 -18.52 -20.55 15.32
N LYS A 361 -17.78 -21.58 15.67
CA LYS A 361 -16.40 -21.46 16.10
C LYS A 361 -15.49 -21.44 14.87
N ILE A 362 -15.22 -20.25 14.36
CA ILE A 362 -14.29 -20.08 13.25
C ILE A 362 -12.84 -20.19 13.75
N GLN A 363 -12.02 -20.95 13.05
CA GLN A 363 -10.62 -21.17 13.37
C GLN A 363 -9.75 -21.05 12.11
N VAL A 364 -8.48 -20.74 12.28
CA VAL A 364 -7.45 -20.87 11.25
C VAL A 364 -6.53 -22.03 11.61
N GLU A 365 -6.26 -22.89 10.64
CA GLU A 365 -5.30 -23.97 10.79
C GLU A 365 -3.91 -23.48 10.40
N ILE A 366 -2.97 -23.52 11.35
CA ILE A 366 -1.57 -23.16 11.15
C ILE A 366 -0.72 -24.39 11.49
N ASN A 367 -0.07 -24.97 10.50
CA ASN A 367 0.79 -26.18 10.65
C ASN A 367 0.10 -27.36 11.36
N GLY A 368 -1.21 -27.54 11.18
CA GLY A 368 -2.00 -28.61 11.80
C GLY A 368 -2.64 -28.25 13.13
N ASP A 369 -2.32 -27.09 13.71
CA ASP A 369 -2.95 -26.59 14.94
C ASP A 369 -4.09 -25.62 14.60
N LEU A 370 -5.20 -25.71 15.34
CA LEU A 370 -6.38 -24.86 15.15
C LEU A 370 -6.39 -23.68 16.13
N PHE A 371 -6.40 -22.45 15.61
CA PHE A 371 -6.43 -21.21 16.38
C PHE A 371 -7.79 -20.52 16.26
N ASN A 372 -8.39 -20.13 17.37
CA ASN A 372 -9.66 -19.43 17.38
C ASN A 372 -9.56 -18.07 16.71
N CYS A 373 -10.65 -17.68 16.05
CA CYS A 373 -10.74 -16.41 15.35
C CYS A 373 -11.95 -15.61 15.77
N SER A 374 -11.81 -14.29 15.78
CA SER A 374 -12.90 -13.35 15.96
C SER A 374 -12.93 -12.32 14.82
N ILE A 375 -14.13 -12.04 14.29
CA ILE A 375 -14.32 -11.11 13.16
C ILE A 375 -13.96 -9.69 13.61
N ILE A 376 -13.18 -9.00 12.77
CA ILE A 376 -12.91 -7.56 12.91
C ILE A 376 -14.02 -6.80 12.18
N LYS A 377 -14.91 -6.15 12.93
CA LYS A 377 -16.05 -5.40 12.36
C LYS A 377 -15.68 -4.01 11.85
N GLU A 378 -14.67 -3.40 12.46
CA GLU A 378 -14.14 -2.08 12.08
C GLU A 378 -12.62 -2.06 12.25
N PRO A 379 -11.89 -1.16 11.57
CA PRO A 379 -10.43 -1.07 11.71
C PRO A 379 -9.98 -0.99 13.16
N LEU A 380 -8.98 -1.79 13.54
CA LEU A 380 -8.45 -1.85 14.90
C LEU A 380 -7.75 -0.55 15.32
N TYR A 381 -7.31 0.23 14.33
CA TYR A 381 -6.65 1.51 14.55
C TYR A 381 -7.37 2.64 13.81
N ASP A 382 -7.72 3.72 14.52
CA ASP A 382 -8.39 4.92 13.99
C ASP A 382 -9.54 4.55 13.02
N PRO A 383 -10.62 3.90 13.51
CA PRO A 383 -11.73 3.40 12.67
C PRO A 383 -12.33 4.48 11.77
N SER A 384 -12.47 5.71 12.30
CA SER A 384 -13.02 6.85 11.56
C SER A 384 -12.08 7.44 10.51
N GLY A 385 -10.77 7.08 10.51
CA GLY A 385 -9.76 7.63 9.60
C GLY A 385 -9.48 9.12 9.83
N GLN A 386 -9.66 9.63 11.06
CA GLN A 386 -9.42 11.04 11.38
C GLN A 386 -7.95 11.42 11.30
N LYS A 387 -7.04 10.53 11.73
CA LYS A 387 -5.60 10.80 11.75
C LYS A 387 -5.03 11.12 10.36
N MET A 388 -5.47 10.41 9.32
CA MET A 388 -5.06 10.72 7.95
C MET A 388 -5.61 12.06 7.45
N ARG A 389 -6.76 12.48 7.99
CA ARG A 389 -7.48 13.67 7.53
C ARG A 389 -7.15 14.92 8.34
N SER A 390 -6.47 14.74 9.46
CA SER A 390 -6.07 15.83 10.37
C SER A 390 -5.13 16.84 9.75
#